data_766478e61e52134a4a6a6650420b1ae7
#
_entry.id   766478e61e52134a4a6a6650420b1ae7
#
_cell.length_a   1.000
_cell.length_b   1.000
_cell.length_c   1.000
_cell.angle_alpha   90.00
_cell.angle_beta   90.00
_cell.angle_gamma   90.00
#
_symmetry.space_group_name_H-M   'P 1'
#
loop_
_entity.id
_entity.type
_entity.pdbx_description
1 polymer ?
#
loop_
_entity_poly.entity_id
_entity_poly.type
_entity_poly.pdbx_seq_one_letter_code
_entity_poly.pdbx_strand_id
1 'polypeptide(L)'
;MTVSRLRPYATTVFAEMSALAARVSAVNLGQGFPDEDGPPAMLKAAQQAIADGINQYPPGIGIAPLRHAIAAQRQRHYGIEYDPDTEVLVTVGATEAIASAVIGLIEPRSEVLLIEPFYDSYSPVVAMAAAHRVTVPLVPHGRGFALDADALRRAVTPRTRALIVNSPHNPTGTVLSTTELTAIAEIAVAADLLVITDEVYEHLVYDGRQHVPLAGFDGMAERTITISSAAKMFNCTGWKIGWACGPAQLIAGMRAAKQYLSYVGGAPFQPAVALALEKEGAWVDELRATLQARRDRLAAGLIDIGFEVHDSAGTYFLCADPRPLGYDDSTAFCAALPERVGVAAIPMSAFCDPETAHGPADVWNHLVRFTFCKRDDTLDEAIRRLAALRDAT
;
A
#
# COMPACT_ATOMS: atom_id res chain seq x y z
N MET A 1 -21.34 -8.53 19.05
CA MET A 1 -20.21 -8.51 20.02
C MET A 1 -18.97 -8.95 19.27
N THR A 2 -17.96 -8.08 19.14
CA THR A 2 -16.70 -8.37 18.40
C THR A 2 -15.80 -9.27 19.24
N VAL A 3 -15.17 -10.29 18.62
CA VAL A 3 -14.17 -11.13 19.29
C VAL A 3 -12.98 -10.29 19.79
N SER A 4 -12.38 -10.66 20.92
CA SER A 4 -11.40 -9.82 21.63
C SER A 4 -10.25 -9.33 20.73
N ARG A 5 -9.67 -10.23 19.94
CA ARG A 5 -8.53 -9.90 19.05
C ARG A 5 -8.85 -8.91 17.93
N LEU A 6 -10.14 -8.67 17.60
CA LEU A 6 -10.56 -7.73 16.56
C LEU A 6 -11.19 -6.46 17.11
N ARG A 7 -11.39 -6.34 18.43
CA ARG A 7 -11.98 -5.12 19.05
C ARG A 7 -11.18 -3.85 18.73
N PRO A 8 -9.83 -3.85 18.71
CA PRO A 8 -9.06 -2.65 18.40
C PRO A 8 -9.28 -2.12 16.98
N TYR A 9 -9.81 -2.94 16.08
CA TYR A 9 -9.98 -2.64 14.65
C TYR A 9 -11.46 -2.37 14.26
N ALA A 10 -12.33 -2.10 15.24
CA ALA A 10 -13.78 -1.90 14.98
C ALA A 10 -14.07 -0.63 14.17
N THR A 11 -13.27 0.40 14.31
CA THR A 11 -13.31 1.65 13.53
C THR A 11 -11.92 1.95 12.98
N THR A 12 -11.86 2.69 11.86
CA THR A 12 -10.59 3.15 11.30
C THR A 12 -10.56 4.67 11.24
N VAL A 13 -9.40 5.26 11.52
CA VAL A 13 -9.18 6.71 11.37
C VAL A 13 -9.55 7.19 9.96
N PHE A 14 -9.35 6.34 8.94
CA PHE A 14 -9.75 6.64 7.56
C PHE A 14 -11.25 6.85 7.40
N ALA A 15 -12.06 6.00 8.00
CA ALA A 15 -13.51 6.12 7.95
C ALA A 15 -14.00 7.38 8.69
N GLU A 16 -13.44 7.64 9.86
CA GLU A 16 -13.77 8.81 10.68
C GLU A 16 -13.40 10.12 9.98
N MET A 17 -12.17 10.22 9.45
CA MET A 17 -11.70 11.41 8.73
C MET A 17 -12.48 11.64 7.44
N SER A 18 -12.88 10.58 6.73
CA SER A 18 -13.69 10.71 5.53
C SER A 18 -15.11 11.16 5.82
N ALA A 19 -15.72 10.63 6.89
CA ALA A 19 -17.02 11.08 7.34
C ALA A 19 -16.99 12.55 7.78
N LEU A 20 -15.92 12.97 8.49
CA LEU A 20 -15.72 14.35 8.87
C LEU A 20 -15.55 15.25 7.63
N ALA A 21 -14.68 14.88 6.69
CA ALA A 21 -14.45 15.64 5.47
C ALA A 21 -15.76 15.82 4.67
N ALA A 22 -16.56 14.77 4.52
CA ALA A 22 -17.85 14.83 3.82
C ALA A 22 -18.84 15.77 4.53
N ARG A 23 -18.91 15.72 5.87
CA ARG A 23 -19.83 16.54 6.68
C ARG A 23 -19.56 18.05 6.52
N VAL A 24 -18.29 18.44 6.40
CA VAL A 24 -17.90 19.85 6.31
C VAL A 24 -17.49 20.27 4.91
N SER A 25 -17.69 19.43 3.89
CA SER A 25 -17.29 19.70 2.49
C SER A 25 -15.80 20.05 2.36
N ALA A 26 -14.94 19.39 3.12
CA ALA A 26 -13.50 19.56 3.06
C ALA A 26 -12.90 18.84 1.85
N VAL A 27 -11.83 19.39 1.28
CA VAL A 27 -10.99 18.70 0.30
C VAL A 27 -10.28 17.55 0.99
N ASN A 28 -10.55 16.31 0.56
CA ASN A 28 -10.01 15.12 1.23
C ASN A 28 -8.67 14.71 0.61
N LEU A 29 -7.56 15.12 1.23
CA LEU A 29 -6.21 14.67 0.95
C LEU A 29 -5.74 13.53 1.89
N GLY A 30 -6.63 13.02 2.73
CA GLY A 30 -6.30 11.89 3.62
C GLY A 30 -6.44 10.53 2.94
N GLN A 31 -7.38 10.38 2.01
CA GLN A 31 -7.65 9.11 1.35
C GLN A 31 -6.94 8.97 0.00
N GLY A 32 -6.25 7.84 -0.17
CA GLY A 32 -5.51 7.49 -1.37
C GLY A 32 -6.38 6.79 -2.43
N PHE A 33 -7.34 7.52 -3.00
CA PHE A 33 -8.01 7.11 -4.23
C PHE A 33 -8.03 8.29 -5.22
N PRO A 34 -7.72 8.02 -6.51
CA PRO A 34 -7.70 9.05 -7.56
C PRO A 34 -9.09 9.64 -7.83
N ASP A 35 -9.09 10.88 -8.34
CA ASP A 35 -10.31 11.55 -8.85
C ASP A 35 -10.51 11.32 -10.36
N GLU A 36 -9.60 10.57 -10.99
CA GLU A 36 -9.57 10.30 -12.43
C GLU A 36 -9.74 8.80 -12.66
N ASP A 37 -10.38 8.47 -13.77
CA ASP A 37 -10.62 7.11 -14.21
C ASP A 37 -9.35 6.45 -14.78
N GLY A 38 -9.40 5.12 -14.91
CA GLY A 38 -8.37 4.34 -15.58
C GLY A 38 -8.37 4.46 -17.11
N PRO A 39 -7.51 3.66 -17.80
CA PRO A 39 -7.38 3.71 -19.25
C PRO A 39 -8.73 3.51 -19.96
N PRO A 40 -9.10 4.39 -20.94
CA PRO A 40 -10.38 4.28 -21.63
C PRO A 40 -10.61 2.92 -22.30
N ALA A 41 -9.55 2.29 -22.84
CA ALA A 41 -9.67 0.98 -23.47
C ALA A 41 -9.99 -0.12 -22.44
N MET A 42 -9.42 -0.03 -21.22
CA MET A 42 -9.74 -0.95 -20.12
C MET A 42 -11.20 -0.79 -19.67
N LEU A 43 -11.68 0.45 -19.51
CA LEU A 43 -13.08 0.72 -19.14
C LEU A 43 -14.05 0.17 -20.16
N LYS A 44 -13.76 0.40 -21.46
CA LYS A 44 -14.57 -0.14 -22.56
C LYS A 44 -14.57 -1.67 -22.59
N ALA A 45 -13.43 -2.31 -22.34
CA ALA A 45 -13.33 -3.77 -22.28
C ALA A 45 -14.18 -4.34 -21.14
N ALA A 46 -14.24 -3.68 -19.98
CA ALA A 46 -15.09 -4.08 -18.86
C ALA A 46 -16.59 -3.95 -19.21
N GLN A 47 -17.00 -2.83 -19.85
CA GLN A 47 -18.38 -2.62 -20.32
C GLN A 47 -18.78 -3.72 -21.31
N GLN A 48 -17.89 -4.04 -22.25
CA GLN A 48 -18.14 -5.10 -23.23
C GLN A 48 -18.24 -6.47 -22.57
N ALA A 49 -17.38 -6.79 -21.61
CA ALA A 49 -17.42 -8.04 -20.85
C ALA A 49 -18.77 -8.23 -20.11
N ILE A 50 -19.30 -7.17 -19.53
CA ILE A 50 -20.65 -7.18 -18.90
C ILE A 50 -21.72 -7.46 -19.95
N ALA A 51 -21.66 -6.79 -21.11
CA ALA A 51 -22.61 -6.94 -22.21
C ALA A 51 -22.55 -8.34 -22.85
N ASP A 52 -21.37 -8.95 -22.92
CA ASP A 52 -21.14 -10.29 -23.46
C ASP A 52 -21.52 -11.40 -22.47
N GLY A 53 -22.03 -11.05 -21.29
CA GLY A 53 -22.50 -12.01 -20.31
C GLY A 53 -21.41 -12.62 -19.43
N ILE A 54 -20.22 -12.04 -19.33
CA ILE A 54 -19.16 -12.47 -18.41
C ILE A 54 -19.52 -12.03 -16.97
N ASN A 55 -20.64 -12.57 -16.46
CA ASN A 55 -21.23 -12.18 -15.19
C ASN A 55 -21.35 -13.34 -14.19
N GLN A 56 -20.87 -14.52 -14.56
CA GLN A 56 -20.90 -15.71 -13.71
C GLN A 56 -19.53 -15.91 -13.03
N TYR A 57 -19.46 -16.86 -12.10
CA TYR A 57 -18.24 -17.16 -11.37
C TYR A 57 -17.08 -17.52 -12.30
N PRO A 58 -15.96 -16.78 -12.28
CA PRO A 58 -14.75 -17.20 -12.95
C PRO A 58 -14.05 -18.35 -12.19
N PRO A 59 -13.02 -18.97 -12.76
CA PRO A 59 -12.20 -19.93 -12.02
C PRO A 59 -11.66 -19.35 -10.71
N GLY A 60 -11.60 -20.18 -9.65
CA GLY A 60 -11.17 -19.77 -8.30
C GLY A 60 -9.78 -19.14 -8.21
N ILE A 61 -8.89 -19.46 -9.15
CA ILE A 61 -7.54 -18.88 -9.27
C ILE A 61 -7.50 -17.64 -10.19
N GLY A 62 -8.62 -17.27 -10.81
CA GLY A 62 -8.72 -16.24 -11.84
C GLY A 62 -8.71 -16.81 -13.26
N ILE A 63 -9.15 -16.01 -14.24
CA ILE A 63 -9.17 -16.42 -15.64
C ILE A 63 -7.75 -16.58 -16.20
N ALA A 64 -7.54 -17.56 -17.10
CA ALA A 64 -6.22 -17.82 -17.70
C ALA A 64 -5.62 -16.57 -18.39
N PRO A 65 -6.36 -15.79 -19.21
CA PRO A 65 -5.78 -14.58 -19.83
C PRO A 65 -5.19 -13.60 -18.80
N LEU A 66 -5.84 -13.40 -17.64
CA LEU A 66 -5.32 -12.49 -16.62
C LEU A 66 -4.06 -13.06 -15.96
N ARG A 67 -4.05 -14.35 -15.62
CA ARG A 67 -2.87 -14.99 -15.00
C ARG A 67 -1.66 -14.95 -15.93
N HIS A 68 -1.86 -15.23 -17.23
CA HIS A 68 -0.80 -15.12 -18.25
C HIS A 68 -0.31 -13.67 -18.41
N ALA A 69 -1.21 -12.68 -18.42
CA ALA A 69 -0.83 -11.27 -18.49
C ALA A 69 0.00 -10.82 -17.28
N ILE A 70 -0.37 -11.29 -16.06
CA ILE A 70 0.39 -11.03 -14.84
C ILE A 70 1.79 -11.64 -14.91
N ALA A 71 1.92 -12.94 -15.26
CA ALA A 71 3.21 -13.60 -15.38
C ALA A 71 4.10 -12.92 -16.45
N ALA A 72 3.53 -12.58 -17.61
CA ALA A 72 4.24 -11.87 -18.68
C ALA A 72 4.67 -10.45 -18.24
N GLN A 73 3.87 -9.75 -17.45
CA GLN A 73 4.23 -8.45 -16.88
C GLN A 73 5.42 -8.57 -15.92
N ARG A 74 5.42 -9.56 -15.02
CA ARG A 74 6.54 -9.81 -14.08
C ARG A 74 7.84 -10.14 -14.83
N GLN A 75 7.77 -10.98 -15.85
CA GLN A 75 8.93 -11.30 -16.67
C GLN A 75 9.44 -10.08 -17.44
N ARG A 76 8.54 -9.31 -18.08
CA ARG A 76 8.91 -8.14 -18.90
C ARG A 76 9.57 -7.03 -18.08
N HIS A 77 9.06 -6.73 -16.88
CA HIS A 77 9.55 -5.61 -16.07
C HIS A 77 10.71 -5.98 -15.14
N TYR A 78 10.75 -7.24 -14.66
CA TYR A 78 11.65 -7.64 -13.59
C TYR A 78 12.50 -8.87 -13.90
N GLY A 79 12.27 -9.54 -15.03
CA GLY A 79 12.97 -10.78 -15.40
C GLY A 79 12.60 -11.98 -14.53
N ILE A 80 11.50 -11.89 -13.75
CA ILE A 80 11.04 -12.98 -12.87
C ILE A 80 9.97 -13.78 -13.60
N GLU A 81 10.19 -15.08 -13.70
CA GLU A 81 9.27 -16.03 -14.35
C GLU A 81 8.38 -16.71 -13.30
N TYR A 82 7.08 -16.78 -13.60
CA TYR A 82 6.09 -17.53 -12.84
C TYR A 82 5.26 -18.40 -13.77
N ASP A 83 4.97 -19.63 -13.35
CA ASP A 83 3.96 -20.46 -14.04
C ASP A 83 2.56 -19.88 -13.78
N PRO A 84 1.86 -19.39 -14.83
CA PRO A 84 0.55 -18.76 -14.65
C PRO A 84 -0.52 -19.70 -14.11
N ASP A 85 -0.35 -21.02 -14.21
CA ASP A 85 -1.34 -22.00 -13.77
C ASP A 85 -1.17 -22.44 -12.31
N THR A 86 0.03 -22.36 -11.77
CA THR A 86 0.33 -22.84 -10.41
C THR A 86 0.89 -21.76 -9.47
N GLU A 87 1.49 -20.67 -10.00
CA GLU A 87 2.24 -19.68 -9.24
C GLU A 87 1.61 -18.27 -9.27
N VAL A 88 0.42 -18.14 -9.90
CA VAL A 88 -0.35 -16.89 -9.94
C VAL A 88 -1.76 -17.11 -9.40
N LEU A 89 -2.17 -16.28 -8.43
CA LEU A 89 -3.49 -16.29 -7.83
C LEU A 89 -4.13 -14.92 -7.94
N VAL A 90 -5.24 -14.82 -8.67
CA VAL A 90 -6.07 -13.59 -8.72
C VAL A 90 -6.91 -13.48 -7.45
N THR A 91 -6.97 -12.29 -6.88
CA THR A 91 -7.65 -12.00 -5.61
C THR A 91 -8.58 -10.78 -5.71
N VAL A 92 -9.45 -10.61 -4.72
CA VAL A 92 -10.31 -9.42 -4.57
C VAL A 92 -9.49 -8.26 -3.98
N GLY A 93 -8.59 -7.72 -4.81
CA GLY A 93 -7.60 -6.72 -4.45
C GLY A 93 -6.46 -7.29 -3.61
N ALA A 94 -5.43 -6.46 -3.37
CA ALA A 94 -4.27 -6.81 -2.55
C ALA A 94 -4.65 -7.14 -1.11
N THR A 95 -5.70 -6.52 -0.56
CA THR A 95 -6.17 -6.78 0.81
C THR A 95 -6.54 -8.26 1.02
N GLU A 96 -7.24 -8.87 0.05
CA GLU A 96 -7.53 -10.32 0.12
C GLU A 96 -6.28 -11.15 -0.09
N ALA A 97 -5.36 -10.74 -0.97
CA ALA A 97 -4.09 -11.43 -1.17
C ALA A 97 -3.28 -11.51 0.14
N ILE A 98 -3.15 -10.38 0.85
CA ILE A 98 -2.49 -10.30 2.15
C ILE A 98 -3.21 -11.17 3.18
N ALA A 99 -4.55 -11.05 3.26
CA ALA A 99 -5.35 -11.87 4.19
C ALA A 99 -5.18 -13.36 3.91
N SER A 100 -5.23 -13.76 2.63
CA SER A 100 -5.06 -15.16 2.23
C SER A 100 -3.66 -15.70 2.54
N ALA A 101 -2.62 -14.88 2.35
CA ALA A 101 -1.25 -15.25 2.68
C ALA A 101 -1.09 -15.47 4.19
N VAL A 102 -1.52 -14.52 5.01
CA VAL A 102 -1.35 -14.61 6.46
C VAL A 102 -2.23 -15.72 7.05
N ILE A 103 -3.51 -15.79 6.68
CA ILE A 103 -4.44 -16.79 7.23
C ILE A 103 -4.11 -18.21 6.74
N GLY A 104 -3.63 -18.34 5.49
CA GLY A 104 -3.36 -19.63 4.86
C GLY A 104 -1.97 -20.21 5.15
N LEU A 105 -1.01 -19.37 5.58
CA LEU A 105 0.40 -19.77 5.68
C LEU A 105 1.00 -19.58 7.08
N ILE A 106 0.35 -18.84 7.98
CA ILE A 106 0.89 -18.51 9.29
C ILE A 106 0.13 -19.24 10.38
N GLU A 107 0.84 -20.06 11.13
CA GLU A 107 0.27 -20.78 12.26
C GLU A 107 -0.06 -19.83 13.42
N PRO A 108 -1.14 -20.13 14.19
CA PRO A 108 -1.48 -19.36 15.39
C PRO A 108 -0.30 -19.27 16.36
N ARG A 109 -0.17 -18.14 17.06
CA ARG A 109 0.91 -17.80 18.00
C ARG A 109 2.29 -17.59 17.38
N SER A 110 2.44 -17.73 16.07
CA SER A 110 3.65 -17.30 15.36
C SER A 110 3.80 -15.79 15.41
N GLU A 111 5.00 -15.29 15.21
CA GLU A 111 5.28 -13.87 15.09
C GLU A 111 5.41 -13.49 13.62
N VAL A 112 4.80 -12.34 13.28
CA VAL A 112 4.88 -11.69 11.96
C VAL A 112 5.51 -10.32 12.15
N LEU A 113 6.65 -10.09 11.49
CA LEU A 113 7.33 -8.80 11.51
C LEU A 113 6.62 -7.83 10.56
N LEU A 114 6.39 -6.61 11.02
CA LEU A 114 5.83 -5.50 10.26
C LEU A 114 6.80 -4.32 10.31
N ILE A 115 7.12 -3.74 9.15
CA ILE A 115 7.89 -2.49 9.10
C ILE A 115 6.91 -1.33 9.40
N GLU A 116 7.20 -0.57 10.45
CA GLU A 116 6.35 0.51 10.94
C GLU A 116 6.86 1.88 10.48
N PRO A 117 5.96 2.82 10.12
CA PRO A 117 4.51 2.70 10.07
C PRO A 117 4.06 1.73 8.98
N PHE A 118 2.87 1.15 9.08
CA PHE A 118 2.39 0.14 8.14
C PHE A 118 0.95 0.40 7.67
N TYR A 119 0.61 -0.15 6.51
CA TYR A 119 -0.77 -0.09 6.00
C TYR A 119 -1.73 -0.77 6.99
N ASP A 120 -2.81 -0.10 7.32
CA ASP A 120 -3.74 -0.44 8.40
C ASP A 120 -4.35 -1.84 8.32
N SER A 121 -4.36 -2.49 7.16
CA SER A 121 -4.90 -3.85 7.04
C SER A 121 -3.96 -4.95 7.53
N TYR A 122 -2.64 -4.70 7.71
CA TYR A 122 -1.71 -5.77 8.08
C TYR A 122 -1.95 -6.26 9.50
N SER A 123 -2.07 -5.34 10.45
CA SER A 123 -2.27 -5.67 11.87
C SER A 123 -3.56 -6.46 12.13
N PRO A 124 -4.76 -6.07 11.63
CA PRO A 124 -5.96 -6.86 11.81
C PRO A 124 -5.90 -8.24 11.15
N VAL A 125 -5.20 -8.37 10.01
CA VAL A 125 -5.05 -9.67 9.34
C VAL A 125 -4.18 -10.62 10.16
N VAL A 126 -3.07 -10.13 10.74
CA VAL A 126 -2.26 -10.90 11.68
C VAL A 126 -3.09 -11.35 12.89
N ALA A 127 -3.92 -10.45 13.44
CA ALA A 127 -4.85 -10.80 14.52
C ALA A 127 -5.92 -11.82 14.10
N MET A 128 -6.43 -11.79 12.84
CA MET A 128 -7.35 -12.80 12.31
C MET A 128 -6.73 -14.19 12.32
N ALA A 129 -5.45 -14.31 11.97
CA ALA A 129 -4.70 -15.57 12.01
C ALA A 129 -4.34 -16.02 13.45
N ALA A 130 -4.71 -15.27 14.49
CA ALA A 130 -4.30 -15.48 15.87
C ALA A 130 -2.76 -15.53 16.03
N ALA A 131 -2.03 -14.83 15.18
CA ALA A 131 -0.61 -14.60 15.23
C ALA A 131 -0.29 -13.30 16.00
N HIS A 132 0.98 -13.09 16.32
CA HIS A 132 1.46 -11.90 17.01
C HIS A 132 2.22 -11.01 16.03
N ARG A 133 1.87 -9.71 15.99
CA ARG A 133 2.68 -8.73 15.28
C ARG A 133 3.89 -8.33 16.14
N VAL A 134 5.01 -8.09 15.47
CA VAL A 134 6.21 -7.48 16.05
C VAL A 134 6.63 -6.37 15.10
N THR A 135 6.71 -5.14 15.60
CA THR A 135 6.99 -3.98 14.76
C THR A 135 8.47 -3.61 14.75
N VAL A 136 8.95 -3.17 13.59
CA VAL A 136 10.30 -2.64 13.40
C VAL A 136 10.14 -1.27 12.75
N PRO A 137 10.43 -0.17 13.47
CA PRO A 137 10.21 1.16 12.92
C PRO A 137 11.23 1.52 11.84
N LEU A 138 10.77 2.20 10.79
CA LEU A 138 11.64 2.99 9.94
C LEU A 138 12.22 4.14 10.77
N VAL A 139 13.42 4.54 10.45
CA VAL A 139 14.12 5.64 11.13
C VAL A 139 14.30 6.83 10.20
N PRO A 140 14.28 8.07 10.70
CA PRO A 140 14.59 9.25 9.91
C PRO A 140 15.99 9.13 9.26
N HIS A 141 16.07 9.40 7.97
CA HIS A 141 17.32 9.37 7.20
C HIS A 141 17.31 10.48 6.13
N GLY A 142 18.18 11.46 6.30
CA GLY A 142 18.14 12.66 5.48
C GLY A 142 16.79 13.37 5.59
N ARG A 143 16.14 13.62 4.46
CA ARG A 143 14.78 14.16 4.40
C ARG A 143 13.70 13.11 4.26
N GLY A 144 14.03 11.83 4.43
CA GLY A 144 13.12 10.71 4.31
C GLY A 144 13.30 9.70 5.43
N PHE A 145 13.03 8.44 5.12
CA PHE A 145 13.10 7.34 6.09
C PHE A 145 13.86 6.16 5.50
N ALA A 146 14.49 5.38 6.36
CA ALA A 146 15.23 4.18 6.01
C ALA A 146 14.93 3.03 6.98
N LEU A 147 15.20 1.80 6.54
CA LEU A 147 15.13 0.60 7.37
C LEU A 147 16.38 0.51 8.26
N ASP A 148 16.20 0.31 9.56
CA ASP A 148 17.25 -0.16 10.46
C ASP A 148 17.35 -1.69 10.35
N ALA A 149 18.28 -2.17 9.51
CA ALA A 149 18.50 -3.61 9.31
C ALA A 149 18.95 -4.35 10.58
N ASP A 150 19.66 -3.66 11.47
CA ASP A 150 20.07 -4.27 12.75
C ASP A 150 18.89 -4.36 13.71
N ALA A 151 17.98 -3.39 13.73
CA ALA A 151 16.73 -3.50 14.48
C ALA A 151 15.88 -4.67 13.94
N LEU A 152 15.77 -4.80 12.60
CA LEU A 152 15.06 -5.93 11.98
C LEU A 152 15.69 -7.27 12.39
N ARG A 153 17.02 -7.38 12.37
CA ARG A 153 17.73 -8.62 12.78
C ARG A 153 17.49 -8.95 14.24
N ARG A 154 17.49 -7.95 15.13
CA ARG A 154 17.21 -8.13 16.57
C ARG A 154 15.76 -8.53 16.86
N ALA A 155 14.81 -8.15 16.01
CA ALA A 155 13.40 -8.46 16.17
C ALA A 155 13.06 -9.94 15.83
N VAL A 156 13.94 -10.63 15.12
CA VAL A 156 13.75 -12.05 14.79
C VAL A 156 13.91 -12.93 16.04
N THR A 157 12.92 -13.76 16.31
CA THR A 157 12.92 -14.75 17.40
C THR A 157 12.66 -16.16 16.86
N PRO A 158 12.80 -17.22 17.67
CA PRO A 158 12.42 -18.56 17.24
C PRO A 158 10.94 -18.73 16.89
N ARG A 159 10.07 -17.79 17.23
CA ARG A 159 8.64 -17.78 16.86
C ARG A 159 8.35 -17.01 15.59
N THR A 160 9.28 -16.22 15.09
CA THR A 160 9.11 -15.46 13.86
C THR A 160 8.96 -16.41 12.68
N ARG A 161 7.93 -16.22 11.87
CA ARG A 161 7.63 -17.05 10.70
C ARG A 161 7.49 -16.24 9.42
N ALA A 162 7.13 -14.97 9.54
CA ALA A 162 6.95 -14.12 8.35
C ALA A 162 7.41 -12.69 8.60
N LEU A 163 7.72 -12.02 7.48
CA LEU A 163 7.95 -10.58 7.39
C LEU A 163 7.05 -10.03 6.28
N ILE A 164 6.30 -8.96 6.58
CA ILE A 164 5.57 -8.19 5.57
C ILE A 164 6.39 -6.96 5.21
N VAL A 165 6.71 -6.83 3.92
CA VAL A 165 7.47 -5.72 3.34
C VAL A 165 6.59 -4.96 2.36
N ASN A 166 6.45 -3.65 2.52
CA ASN A 166 5.78 -2.80 1.55
C ASN A 166 6.79 -1.83 0.92
N SER A 167 7.04 -1.97 -0.38
CA SER A 167 7.88 -1.04 -1.14
C SER A 167 7.38 -0.97 -2.58
N PRO A 168 7.09 0.23 -3.10
CA PRO A 168 7.09 1.55 -2.45
C PRO A 168 6.15 1.62 -1.25
N HIS A 169 6.57 2.31 -0.21
CA HIS A 169 6.01 2.21 1.13
C HIS A 169 4.84 3.17 1.39
N ASN A 170 3.68 2.65 1.71
CA ASN A 170 2.56 3.41 2.27
C ASN A 170 2.60 3.26 3.80
N PRO A 171 2.77 4.37 4.57
CA PRO A 171 2.37 5.74 4.23
C PRO A 171 3.50 6.71 3.84
N THR A 172 4.77 6.35 3.93
CA THR A 172 5.90 7.30 3.89
C THR A 172 6.36 7.73 2.49
N GLY A 173 5.98 6.99 1.44
CA GLY A 173 6.53 7.21 0.09
C GLY A 173 7.98 6.72 -0.09
N THR A 174 8.56 6.06 0.91
CA THR A 174 9.90 5.49 0.84
C THR A 174 9.95 4.36 -0.19
N VAL A 175 10.99 4.33 -1.01
CA VAL A 175 11.35 3.18 -1.85
C VAL A 175 12.61 2.58 -1.27
N LEU A 176 12.52 1.34 -0.80
CA LEU A 176 13.66 0.66 -0.19
C LEU A 176 14.80 0.52 -1.20
N SER A 177 16.00 0.86 -0.78
CA SER A 177 17.22 0.74 -1.58
C SER A 177 17.62 -0.73 -1.76
N THR A 178 18.44 -1.01 -2.77
CA THR A 178 18.99 -2.35 -2.98
C THR A 178 19.75 -2.85 -1.74
N THR A 179 20.46 -1.96 -1.03
CA THR A 179 21.17 -2.30 0.22
C THR A 179 20.19 -2.77 1.31
N GLU A 180 19.08 -2.07 1.51
CA GLU A 180 18.06 -2.43 2.49
C GLU A 180 17.36 -3.75 2.09
N LEU A 181 17.05 -3.91 0.80
CA LEU A 181 16.45 -5.16 0.28
C LEU A 181 17.42 -6.34 0.41
N THR A 182 18.73 -6.14 0.18
CA THR A 182 19.74 -7.18 0.42
C THR A 182 19.78 -7.59 1.89
N ALA A 183 19.77 -6.63 2.81
CA ALA A 183 19.73 -6.93 4.24
C ALA A 183 18.46 -7.69 4.66
N ILE A 184 17.30 -7.33 4.10
CA ILE A 184 16.03 -8.06 4.30
C ILE A 184 16.18 -9.50 3.80
N ALA A 185 16.73 -9.70 2.59
CA ALA A 185 16.92 -11.02 2.00
C ALA A 185 17.84 -11.90 2.86
N GLU A 186 19.00 -11.37 3.28
CA GLU A 186 19.94 -12.08 4.16
C GLU A 186 19.28 -12.50 5.48
N ILE A 187 18.52 -11.63 6.13
CA ILE A 187 17.80 -11.92 7.37
C ILE A 187 16.74 -13.00 7.15
N ALA A 188 15.95 -12.87 6.07
CA ALA A 188 14.90 -13.80 5.76
C ALA A 188 15.43 -15.21 5.43
N VAL A 189 16.51 -15.29 4.67
CA VAL A 189 17.18 -16.55 4.34
C VAL A 189 17.79 -17.18 5.60
N ALA A 190 18.51 -16.40 6.40
CA ALA A 190 19.17 -16.90 7.61
C ALA A 190 18.19 -17.44 8.68
N ALA A 191 17.00 -16.85 8.76
CA ALA A 191 15.97 -17.22 9.73
C ALA A 191 14.83 -18.07 9.14
N ASP A 192 14.95 -18.48 7.88
CA ASP A 192 13.94 -19.25 7.13
C ASP A 192 12.52 -18.62 7.20
N LEU A 193 12.43 -17.32 6.95
CA LEU A 193 11.18 -16.57 7.01
C LEU A 193 10.43 -16.64 5.68
N LEU A 194 9.11 -16.77 5.75
CA LEU A 194 8.22 -16.39 4.67
C LEU A 194 8.24 -14.87 4.51
N VAL A 195 8.36 -14.37 3.28
CA VAL A 195 8.26 -12.94 3.02
C VAL A 195 7.03 -12.65 2.16
N ILE A 196 6.21 -11.72 2.61
CA ILE A 196 5.04 -11.22 1.89
C ILE A 196 5.37 -9.80 1.46
N THR A 197 5.57 -9.58 0.14
CA THR A 197 5.84 -8.25 -0.39
C THR A 197 4.57 -7.63 -0.94
N ASP A 198 4.19 -6.47 -0.41
CA ASP A 198 3.14 -5.62 -0.96
C ASP A 198 3.76 -4.60 -1.91
N GLU A 199 3.66 -4.88 -3.20
CA GLU A 199 4.27 -4.12 -4.30
C GLU A 199 3.22 -3.35 -5.12
N VAL A 200 2.04 -3.04 -4.56
CA VAL A 200 0.93 -2.39 -5.28
C VAL A 200 1.30 -1.05 -5.93
N TYR A 201 2.37 -0.41 -5.47
CA TYR A 201 2.91 0.84 -6.03
C TYR A 201 4.13 0.64 -6.92
N GLU A 202 4.44 -0.58 -7.35
CA GLU A 202 5.65 -0.94 -8.12
C GLU A 202 5.91 -0.06 -9.36
N HIS A 203 4.85 0.47 -9.99
CA HIS A 203 4.94 1.37 -11.15
C HIS A 203 4.91 2.86 -10.79
N LEU A 204 4.67 3.20 -9.53
CA LEU A 204 4.60 4.58 -9.04
C LEU A 204 5.87 4.93 -8.27
N VAL A 205 6.98 4.97 -8.97
CA VAL A 205 8.33 5.31 -8.49
C VAL A 205 8.85 6.48 -9.31
N TYR A 206 9.48 7.46 -8.66
CA TYR A 206 9.79 8.77 -9.21
C TYR A 206 11.30 9.03 -9.28
N ASP A 207 11.67 10.15 -9.90
CA ASP A 207 13.04 10.68 -9.97
C ASP A 207 14.03 9.70 -10.63
N GLY A 208 13.55 8.95 -11.64
CA GLY A 208 14.37 7.98 -12.37
C GLY A 208 14.73 6.72 -11.57
N ARG A 209 14.19 6.56 -10.36
CA ARG A 209 14.36 5.34 -9.56
C ARG A 209 13.59 4.19 -10.18
N GLN A 210 13.99 2.97 -9.82
CA GLN A 210 13.30 1.75 -10.24
C GLN A 210 12.84 0.96 -9.01
N HIS A 211 11.69 0.31 -9.15
CA HIS A 211 11.27 -0.70 -8.19
C HIS A 211 12.11 -1.96 -8.38
N VAL A 212 12.58 -2.54 -7.28
CA VAL A 212 13.34 -3.79 -7.27
C VAL A 212 12.55 -4.81 -6.45
N PRO A 213 12.01 -5.88 -7.08
CA PRO A 213 11.27 -6.92 -6.38
C PRO A 213 12.18 -7.77 -5.50
N LEU A 214 11.75 -8.01 -4.27
CA LEU A 214 12.53 -8.81 -3.32
C LEU A 214 12.66 -10.29 -3.75
N ALA A 215 11.69 -10.82 -4.49
CA ALA A 215 11.72 -12.18 -5.03
C ALA A 215 12.90 -12.44 -6.00
N GLY A 216 13.53 -11.39 -6.55
CA GLY A 216 14.69 -11.50 -7.43
C GLY A 216 16.04 -11.64 -6.71
N PHE A 217 16.11 -11.56 -5.38
CA PHE A 217 17.34 -11.74 -4.63
C PHE A 217 17.64 -13.22 -4.37
N ASP A 218 18.91 -13.54 -4.18
CA ASP A 218 19.36 -14.91 -3.91
C ASP A 218 18.64 -15.50 -2.69
N GLY A 219 18.10 -16.72 -2.85
CA GLY A 219 17.37 -17.42 -1.78
C GLY A 219 15.98 -16.84 -1.48
N MET A 220 15.46 -15.88 -2.27
CA MET A 220 14.15 -15.29 -2.01
C MET A 220 13.03 -15.86 -2.88
N ALA A 221 13.34 -16.41 -4.04
CA ALA A 221 12.32 -16.94 -4.96
C ALA A 221 11.44 -18.03 -4.32
N GLU A 222 12.01 -18.90 -3.49
CA GLU A 222 11.30 -20.03 -2.85
C GLU A 222 10.52 -19.66 -1.59
N ARG A 223 10.65 -18.40 -1.09
CA ARG A 223 10.05 -17.94 0.16
C ARG A 223 9.27 -16.62 0.07
N THR A 224 9.13 -16.06 -1.14
CA THR A 224 8.47 -14.76 -1.31
C THR A 224 7.11 -14.92 -1.99
N ILE A 225 6.10 -14.31 -1.39
CA ILE A 225 4.81 -14.01 -2.03
C ILE A 225 4.83 -12.54 -2.44
N THR A 226 4.82 -12.27 -3.73
CA THR A 226 4.71 -10.92 -4.27
C THR A 226 3.26 -10.58 -4.55
N ILE A 227 2.76 -9.50 -3.95
CA ILE A 227 1.38 -9.03 -4.07
C ILE A 227 1.35 -7.70 -4.83
N SER A 228 0.46 -7.61 -5.82
CA SER A 228 0.20 -6.36 -6.54
C SER A 228 -1.28 -6.25 -6.93
N SER A 229 -1.66 -5.16 -7.59
CA SER A 229 -3.06 -4.94 -8.01
C SER A 229 -3.21 -3.95 -9.16
N ALA A 230 -4.26 -4.10 -9.93
CA ALA A 230 -4.69 -3.13 -10.94
C ALA A 230 -5.10 -1.78 -10.33
N ALA A 231 -5.47 -1.78 -9.05
CA ALA A 231 -6.07 -0.64 -8.35
C ALA A 231 -5.21 0.64 -8.41
N LYS A 232 -3.90 0.49 -8.22
CA LYS A 232 -2.95 1.61 -8.16
C LYS A 232 -2.35 1.92 -9.52
N MET A 233 -2.11 0.87 -10.29
CA MET A 233 -1.54 0.95 -11.63
C MET A 233 -2.50 1.62 -12.62
N PHE A 234 -3.81 1.39 -12.51
CA PHE A 234 -4.82 1.81 -13.48
C PHE A 234 -5.96 2.63 -12.87
N ASN A 235 -5.76 3.32 -11.76
CA ASN A 235 -6.77 4.19 -11.11
C ASN A 235 -8.14 3.51 -10.91
N CYS A 236 -8.18 2.20 -10.68
CA CYS A 236 -9.44 1.45 -10.55
C CYS A 236 -9.58 0.79 -9.17
N THR A 237 -9.40 1.58 -8.10
CA THR A 237 -9.36 1.08 -6.71
C THR A 237 -10.61 0.31 -6.30
N GLY A 238 -11.78 0.68 -6.83
CA GLY A 238 -13.07 0.04 -6.57
C GLY A 238 -13.28 -1.29 -7.28
N TRP A 239 -12.49 -1.62 -8.32
CA TRP A 239 -12.64 -2.87 -9.06
C TRP A 239 -12.18 -4.10 -8.27
N LYS A 240 -11.30 -3.90 -7.31
CA LYS A 240 -10.80 -4.95 -6.43
C LYS A 240 -10.19 -6.14 -7.19
N ILE A 241 -9.40 -5.87 -8.22
CA ILE A 241 -8.60 -6.89 -8.91
C ILE A 241 -7.16 -6.76 -8.42
N GLY A 242 -6.70 -7.77 -7.70
CA GLY A 242 -5.33 -7.95 -7.23
C GLY A 242 -4.84 -9.35 -7.56
N TRP A 243 -3.59 -9.61 -7.23
CA TRP A 243 -2.97 -10.92 -7.43
C TRP A 243 -1.82 -11.14 -6.46
N ALA A 244 -1.49 -12.40 -6.30
CA ALA A 244 -0.27 -12.86 -5.67
C ALA A 244 0.51 -13.76 -6.65
N CYS A 245 1.83 -13.61 -6.65
CA CYS A 245 2.77 -14.47 -7.37
C CYS A 245 3.77 -15.08 -6.38
N GLY A 246 4.14 -16.33 -6.55
CA GLY A 246 5.11 -17.00 -5.69
C GLY A 246 5.13 -18.51 -5.90
N PRO A 247 5.94 -19.26 -5.15
CA PRO A 247 6.04 -20.71 -5.27
C PRO A 247 4.69 -21.41 -5.20
N ALA A 248 4.49 -22.40 -6.06
CA ALA A 248 3.22 -23.12 -6.21
C ALA A 248 2.66 -23.65 -4.87
N GLN A 249 3.52 -24.12 -3.97
CA GLN A 249 3.12 -24.59 -2.64
C GLN A 249 2.57 -23.47 -1.76
N LEU A 250 3.14 -22.26 -1.81
CA LEU A 250 2.66 -21.11 -1.06
C LEU A 250 1.35 -20.59 -1.65
N ILE A 251 1.26 -20.53 -2.98
CA ILE A 251 0.02 -20.18 -3.68
C ILE A 251 -1.11 -21.17 -3.38
N ALA A 252 -0.82 -22.46 -3.28
CA ALA A 252 -1.80 -23.48 -2.88
C ALA A 252 -2.32 -23.24 -1.45
N GLY A 253 -1.46 -22.88 -0.50
CA GLY A 253 -1.84 -22.52 0.87
C GLY A 253 -2.72 -21.25 0.92
N MET A 254 -2.35 -20.21 0.17
CA MET A 254 -3.17 -19.00 0.03
C MET A 254 -4.54 -19.31 -0.56
N ARG A 255 -4.60 -20.14 -1.61
CA ARG A 255 -5.85 -20.56 -2.25
C ARG A 255 -6.77 -21.29 -1.28
N ALA A 256 -6.23 -22.11 -0.39
CA ALA A 256 -7.01 -22.81 0.63
C ALA A 256 -7.76 -21.85 1.57
N ALA A 257 -7.17 -20.71 1.92
CA ALA A 257 -7.85 -19.66 2.69
C ALA A 257 -8.80 -18.83 1.80
N LYS A 258 -8.31 -18.35 0.64
CA LYS A 258 -9.04 -17.44 -0.25
C LYS A 258 -10.40 -18.00 -0.70
N GLN A 259 -10.47 -19.30 -1.00
CA GLN A 259 -11.73 -19.91 -1.49
C GLN A 259 -12.90 -19.82 -0.50
N TYR A 260 -12.61 -19.54 0.79
CA TYR A 260 -13.63 -19.35 1.84
C TYR A 260 -13.73 -17.92 2.35
N LEU A 261 -12.92 -16.99 1.83
CA LEU A 261 -13.05 -15.56 2.07
C LEU A 261 -14.05 -14.95 1.09
N SER A 262 -13.67 -14.80 -0.18
CA SER A 262 -14.53 -14.25 -1.22
C SER A 262 -14.84 -15.24 -2.34
N TYR A 263 -14.14 -16.37 -2.39
CA TYR A 263 -14.15 -17.35 -3.47
C TYR A 263 -13.60 -16.77 -4.77
N VAL A 264 -14.35 -15.90 -5.44
CA VAL A 264 -13.99 -15.22 -6.68
C VAL A 264 -14.53 -13.79 -6.70
N GLY A 265 -14.02 -12.96 -7.58
CA GLY A 265 -14.51 -11.60 -7.74
C GLY A 265 -14.17 -10.99 -9.10
N GLY A 266 -14.86 -9.93 -9.45
CA GLY A 266 -14.54 -9.10 -10.59
C GLY A 266 -14.61 -9.80 -11.95
N ALA A 267 -15.55 -10.74 -12.15
CA ALA A 267 -15.66 -11.50 -13.38
C ALA A 267 -15.52 -10.66 -14.67
N PRO A 268 -16.30 -9.56 -14.87
CA PRO A 268 -16.18 -8.73 -16.05
C PRO A 268 -14.94 -7.82 -16.06
N PHE A 269 -14.30 -7.61 -14.91
CA PHE A 269 -13.11 -6.76 -14.80
C PHE A 269 -11.82 -7.52 -15.10
N GLN A 270 -11.80 -8.83 -14.88
CA GLN A 270 -10.59 -9.61 -15.12
C GLN A 270 -10.09 -9.56 -16.57
N PRO A 271 -10.91 -9.75 -17.62
CA PRO A 271 -10.46 -9.60 -19.01
C PRO A 271 -10.02 -8.17 -19.35
N ALA A 272 -10.66 -7.16 -18.75
CA ALA A 272 -10.27 -5.77 -18.94
C ALA A 272 -8.88 -5.46 -18.35
N VAL A 273 -8.59 -5.99 -17.14
CA VAL A 273 -7.27 -5.86 -16.52
C VAL A 273 -6.22 -6.65 -17.30
N ALA A 274 -6.53 -7.84 -17.82
CA ALA A 274 -5.62 -8.58 -18.67
C ALA A 274 -5.21 -7.75 -19.91
N LEU A 275 -6.18 -7.14 -20.60
CA LEU A 275 -5.93 -6.24 -21.72
C LEU A 275 -5.05 -5.05 -21.33
N ALA A 276 -5.33 -4.44 -20.16
CA ALA A 276 -4.57 -3.28 -19.70
C ALA A 276 -3.10 -3.64 -19.37
N LEU A 277 -2.84 -4.76 -18.70
CA LEU A 277 -1.49 -5.26 -18.44
C LEU A 277 -0.68 -5.52 -19.71
N GLU A 278 -1.35 -5.91 -20.81
CA GLU A 278 -0.70 -6.17 -22.10
C GLU A 278 -0.45 -4.88 -22.90
N LYS A 279 -1.35 -3.90 -22.85
CA LYS A 279 -1.41 -2.81 -23.84
C LYS A 279 -1.27 -1.40 -23.29
N GLU A 280 -1.55 -1.18 -22.00
CA GLU A 280 -1.65 0.18 -21.44
C GLU A 280 -0.37 0.63 -20.69
N GLY A 281 0.80 0.11 -21.06
CA GLY A 281 2.08 0.51 -20.46
C GLY A 281 2.38 2.01 -20.63
N ALA A 282 2.09 2.57 -21.80
CA ALA A 282 2.27 4.01 -22.06
C ALA A 282 1.38 4.88 -21.17
N TRP A 283 0.14 4.44 -20.91
CA TRP A 283 -0.76 5.13 -19.98
C TRP A 283 -0.23 5.12 -18.55
N VAL A 284 0.37 4.00 -18.11
CA VAL A 284 1.01 3.89 -16.78
C VAL A 284 2.21 4.84 -16.67
N ASP A 285 3.02 4.97 -17.73
CA ASP A 285 4.14 5.89 -17.77
C ASP A 285 3.68 7.36 -17.69
N GLU A 286 2.60 7.72 -18.39
CA GLU A 286 1.97 9.04 -18.32
C GLU A 286 1.39 9.32 -16.93
N LEU A 287 0.69 8.35 -16.32
CA LEU A 287 0.20 8.45 -14.95
C LEU A 287 1.35 8.72 -13.97
N ARG A 288 2.46 7.96 -14.08
CA ARG A 288 3.64 8.15 -13.22
C ARG A 288 4.22 9.56 -13.36
N ALA A 289 4.37 10.07 -14.59
CA ALA A 289 4.87 11.42 -14.84
C ALA A 289 3.92 12.49 -14.27
N THR A 290 2.61 12.32 -14.45
CA THR A 290 1.58 13.22 -13.91
C THR A 290 1.63 13.22 -12.36
N LEU A 291 1.69 12.05 -11.74
CA LEU A 291 1.77 11.94 -10.29
C LEU A 291 3.07 12.55 -9.73
N GLN A 292 4.20 12.39 -10.41
CA GLN A 292 5.44 13.06 -10.02
C GLN A 292 5.27 14.60 -10.03
N ALA A 293 4.70 15.16 -11.09
CA ALA A 293 4.42 16.60 -11.16
C ALA A 293 3.47 17.08 -10.05
N ARG A 294 2.42 16.29 -9.74
CA ARG A 294 1.48 16.57 -8.64
C ARG A 294 2.15 16.47 -7.26
N ARG A 295 3.03 15.49 -7.06
CA ARG A 295 3.88 15.40 -5.85
C ARG A 295 4.67 16.68 -5.65
N ASP A 296 5.39 17.10 -6.68
CA ASP A 296 6.28 18.27 -6.63
C ASP A 296 5.47 19.55 -6.37
N ARG A 297 4.30 19.66 -6.99
CA ARG A 297 3.36 20.79 -6.79
C ARG A 297 2.85 20.85 -5.35
N LEU A 298 2.36 19.72 -4.80
CA LEU A 298 1.87 19.68 -3.43
C LEU A 298 3.00 19.94 -2.43
N ALA A 299 4.17 19.33 -2.64
CA ALA A 299 5.34 19.54 -1.78
C ALA A 299 5.76 21.01 -1.75
N ALA A 300 5.87 21.66 -2.92
CA ALA A 300 6.20 23.09 -3.00
C ALA A 300 5.17 23.95 -2.27
N GLY A 301 3.87 23.67 -2.46
CA GLY A 301 2.80 24.39 -1.77
C GLY A 301 2.83 24.24 -0.27
N LEU A 302 3.09 23.03 0.24
CA LEU A 302 3.22 22.77 1.69
C LEU A 302 4.46 23.47 2.28
N ILE A 303 5.62 23.41 1.60
CA ILE A 303 6.85 24.10 2.02
C ILE A 303 6.60 25.61 2.07
N ASP A 304 5.96 26.17 1.06
CA ASP A 304 5.65 27.59 1.00
C ASP A 304 4.68 28.04 2.12
N ILE A 305 3.80 27.15 2.57
CA ILE A 305 2.93 27.38 3.74
C ILE A 305 3.73 27.35 5.05
N GLY A 306 4.81 26.61 5.13
CA GLY A 306 5.67 26.50 6.30
C GLY A 306 5.77 25.10 6.91
N PHE A 307 5.25 24.06 6.23
CA PHE A 307 5.48 22.68 6.64
C PHE A 307 6.93 22.26 6.33
N GLU A 308 7.49 21.38 7.14
CA GLU A 308 8.66 20.61 6.75
C GLU A 308 8.18 19.34 5.99
N VAL A 309 8.56 19.22 4.71
CA VAL A 309 8.09 18.14 3.85
C VAL A 309 9.18 17.09 3.68
N HIS A 310 8.83 15.82 3.92
CA HIS A 310 9.73 14.69 3.72
C HIS A 310 9.73 14.20 2.26
N ASP A 311 10.86 13.64 1.82
CA ASP A 311 11.01 13.10 0.47
C ASP A 311 10.09 11.89 0.26
N SER A 312 9.40 11.87 -0.88
CA SER A 312 8.58 10.75 -1.33
C SER A 312 9.10 10.27 -2.69
N ALA A 313 9.71 9.10 -2.70
CA ALA A 313 10.28 8.50 -3.90
C ALA A 313 9.30 7.57 -4.64
N GLY A 314 8.16 7.26 -4.04
CA GLY A 314 7.14 6.39 -4.62
C GLY A 314 5.77 6.57 -3.98
N THR A 315 4.81 5.77 -4.38
CA THR A 315 3.40 5.83 -4.00
C THR A 315 2.69 7.08 -4.55
N TYR A 316 1.68 7.59 -3.87
CA TYR A 316 1.06 8.90 -4.13
C TYR A 316 0.78 9.65 -2.81
N PHE A 317 1.69 9.47 -1.83
CA PHE A 317 1.61 10.11 -0.52
C PHE A 317 2.85 10.94 -0.22
N LEU A 318 2.62 12.03 0.53
CA LEU A 318 3.64 12.88 1.13
C LEU A 318 3.47 12.88 2.64
N CYS A 319 4.61 12.86 3.36
CA CYS A 319 4.66 13.15 4.79
C CYS A 319 5.11 14.58 5.00
N ALA A 320 4.43 15.31 5.87
CA ALA A 320 4.76 16.68 6.24
C ALA A 320 4.66 16.88 7.74
N ASP A 321 5.55 17.71 8.29
CA ASP A 321 5.61 18.09 9.69
C ASP A 321 5.00 19.48 9.89
N PRO A 322 3.91 19.62 10.65
CA PRO A 322 3.28 20.91 10.94
C PRO A 322 3.92 21.66 12.13
N ARG A 323 4.95 21.13 12.80
CA ARG A 323 5.58 21.77 13.95
C ARG A 323 6.12 23.17 13.69
N PRO A 324 6.70 23.48 12.51
CA PRO A 324 7.10 24.85 12.20
C PRO A 324 5.94 25.86 12.20
N LEU A 325 4.69 25.34 12.07
CA LEU A 325 3.44 26.11 12.17
C LEU A 325 2.84 26.10 13.59
N GLY A 326 3.57 25.60 14.60
CA GLY A 326 3.13 25.56 16.00
C GLY A 326 2.21 24.39 16.36
N TYR A 327 2.18 23.29 15.57
CA TYR A 327 1.32 22.11 15.83
C TYR A 327 2.17 20.88 16.14
N ASP A 328 2.29 20.52 17.42
CA ASP A 328 3.12 19.41 17.90
C ASP A 328 2.43 18.05 17.88
N ASP A 329 1.09 18.01 17.86
CA ASP A 329 0.27 16.79 17.87
C ASP A 329 -0.45 16.64 16.52
N SER A 330 0.00 15.71 15.67
CA SER A 330 -0.58 15.45 14.36
C SER A 330 -2.01 14.92 14.43
N THR A 331 -2.39 14.22 15.51
CA THR A 331 -3.75 13.71 15.70
C THR A 331 -4.73 14.83 15.96
N ALA A 332 -4.38 15.72 16.91
CA ALA A 332 -5.18 16.91 17.20
C ALA A 332 -5.23 17.86 15.98
N PHE A 333 -4.10 18.04 15.29
CA PHE A 333 -4.03 18.84 14.06
C PHE A 333 -4.98 18.30 12.98
N CYS A 334 -4.90 17.00 12.62
CA CYS A 334 -5.75 16.38 11.60
C CYS A 334 -7.23 16.42 11.97
N ALA A 335 -7.58 16.28 13.27
CA ALA A 335 -8.95 16.35 13.73
C ALA A 335 -9.56 17.76 13.55
N ALA A 336 -8.75 18.82 13.76
CA ALA A 336 -9.19 20.20 13.63
C ALA A 336 -9.16 20.73 12.17
N LEU A 337 -8.28 20.18 11.33
CA LEU A 337 -7.97 20.71 10.00
C LEU A 337 -9.20 20.84 9.08
N PRO A 338 -10.14 19.86 8.99
CA PRO A 338 -11.31 19.96 8.13
C PRO A 338 -12.25 21.10 8.49
N GLU A 339 -12.47 21.35 9.78
CA GLU A 339 -13.35 22.44 10.25
C GLU A 339 -12.66 23.81 10.16
N ARG A 340 -11.33 23.84 10.40
CA ARG A 340 -10.56 25.09 10.44
C ARG A 340 -10.26 25.67 9.07
N VAL A 341 -9.82 24.83 8.13
CA VAL A 341 -9.39 25.28 6.78
C VAL A 341 -10.04 24.51 5.63
N GLY A 342 -10.90 23.53 5.92
CA GLY A 342 -11.61 22.78 4.89
C GLY A 342 -10.71 21.79 4.12
N VAL A 343 -9.68 21.20 4.74
CA VAL A 343 -8.83 20.16 4.17
C VAL A 343 -8.74 19.00 5.15
N ALA A 344 -8.81 17.77 4.68
CA ALA A 344 -8.60 16.58 5.51
C ALA A 344 -7.27 15.89 5.16
N ALA A 345 -6.57 15.42 6.19
CA ALA A 345 -5.32 14.66 6.12
C ALA A 345 -5.35 13.54 7.17
N ILE A 346 -4.33 12.66 7.18
CA ILE A 346 -4.27 11.54 8.14
C ILE A 346 -3.01 11.69 9.01
N PRO A 347 -3.12 11.59 10.35
CA PRO A 347 -1.95 11.60 11.22
C PRO A 347 -1.14 10.30 11.00
N MET A 348 0.19 10.42 11.01
CA MET A 348 1.06 9.25 10.79
C MET A 348 0.97 8.23 11.93
N SER A 349 0.65 8.65 13.15
CA SER A 349 0.38 7.77 14.29
C SER A 349 -0.74 6.74 14.03
N ALA A 350 -1.66 7.02 13.10
CA ALA A 350 -2.72 6.08 12.70
C ALA A 350 -2.18 4.82 11.96
N PHE A 351 -0.93 4.85 11.51
CA PHE A 351 -0.25 3.75 10.84
C PHE A 351 0.74 3.02 11.75
N CYS A 352 0.77 3.38 13.02
CA CYS A 352 1.65 2.77 14.02
C CYS A 352 0.88 1.80 14.91
N ASP A 353 1.60 0.89 15.55
CA ASP A 353 1.03 -0.03 16.51
C ASP A 353 0.64 0.71 17.80
N PRO A 354 -0.64 0.75 18.17
CA PRO A 354 -1.07 1.43 19.38
C PRO A 354 -0.56 0.76 20.67
N GLU A 355 -0.07 -0.48 20.59
CA GLU A 355 0.52 -1.20 21.73
C GLU A 355 2.02 -0.91 21.89
N THR A 356 2.68 -0.37 20.86
CA THR A 356 4.06 0.10 20.96
C THR A 356 4.07 1.45 21.67
N ALA A 357 4.88 1.57 22.73
CA ALA A 357 5.01 2.81 23.46
C ALA A 357 5.78 3.85 22.62
N HIS A 358 5.07 4.59 21.81
CA HIS A 358 5.60 5.77 21.13
C HIS A 358 5.73 6.90 22.15
N GLY A 359 6.95 7.22 22.55
CA GLY A 359 7.19 8.38 23.41
C GLY A 359 6.78 9.68 22.72
N PRO A 360 6.57 10.78 23.47
CA PRO A 360 6.21 12.08 22.88
C PRO A 360 7.19 12.60 21.83
N ALA A 361 8.43 12.13 21.85
CA ALA A 361 9.48 12.50 20.90
C ALA A 361 9.48 11.63 19.62
N ASP A 362 8.57 10.65 19.51
CA ASP A 362 8.48 9.81 18.33
C ASP A 362 8.02 10.66 17.13
N VAL A 363 8.79 10.57 16.05
CA VAL A 363 8.53 11.33 14.81
C VAL A 363 7.12 11.11 14.27
N TRP A 364 6.57 9.91 14.43
CA TRP A 364 5.25 9.54 13.89
C TRP A 364 4.09 10.29 14.57
N ASN A 365 4.28 10.80 15.80
CA ASN A 365 3.29 11.61 16.50
C ASN A 365 3.17 13.04 15.94
N HIS A 366 4.15 13.48 15.18
CA HIS A 366 4.21 14.84 14.64
C HIS A 366 3.83 14.90 13.16
N LEU A 367 4.01 13.82 12.41
CA LEU A 367 3.86 13.82 10.97
C LEU A 367 2.41 13.62 10.52
N VAL A 368 2.11 14.22 9.38
CA VAL A 368 0.82 14.15 8.69
C VAL A 368 1.03 13.61 7.29
N ARG A 369 0.16 12.69 6.85
CA ARG A 369 0.15 12.17 5.48
C ARG A 369 -0.88 12.92 4.63
N PHE A 370 -0.43 13.41 3.48
CA PHE A 370 -1.26 13.94 2.40
C PHE A 370 -1.17 13.05 1.17
N THR A 371 -2.24 12.98 0.37
CA THR A 371 -2.20 12.33 -0.94
C THR A 371 -2.12 13.36 -2.06
N PHE A 372 -1.37 13.04 -3.11
CA PHE A 372 -1.30 13.84 -4.33
C PHE A 372 -1.94 13.16 -5.56
N CYS A 373 -2.71 12.08 -5.36
CA CYS A 373 -3.41 11.41 -6.46
C CYS A 373 -4.72 12.11 -6.89
N LYS A 374 -4.90 13.35 -6.49
CA LYS A 374 -6.04 14.18 -6.86
C LYS A 374 -5.75 14.99 -8.11
N ARG A 375 -6.80 15.50 -8.77
CA ARG A 375 -6.65 16.41 -9.91
C ARG A 375 -5.94 17.69 -9.49
N ASP A 376 -5.33 18.36 -10.46
CA ASP A 376 -4.57 19.59 -10.25
C ASP A 376 -5.40 20.68 -9.59
N ASP A 377 -6.66 20.86 -10.05
CA ASP A 377 -7.60 21.84 -9.47
C ASP A 377 -7.94 21.53 -8.00
N THR A 378 -8.06 20.25 -7.65
CA THR A 378 -8.28 19.79 -6.27
C THR A 378 -7.06 20.08 -5.39
N LEU A 379 -5.85 19.84 -5.90
CA LEU A 379 -4.60 20.12 -5.18
C LEU A 379 -4.40 21.61 -4.98
N ASP A 380 -4.65 22.43 -6.00
CA ASP A 380 -4.56 23.89 -5.91
C ASP A 380 -5.52 24.47 -4.88
N GLU A 381 -6.75 23.97 -4.87
CA GLU A 381 -7.74 24.38 -3.87
C GLU A 381 -7.34 23.98 -2.46
N ALA A 382 -6.76 22.77 -2.27
CA ALA A 382 -6.26 22.35 -0.99
C ALA A 382 -5.10 23.24 -0.52
N ILE A 383 -4.12 23.53 -1.38
CA ILE A 383 -2.98 24.41 -1.07
C ILE A 383 -3.49 25.81 -0.70
N ARG A 384 -4.41 26.36 -1.47
CA ARG A 384 -5.02 27.68 -1.21
C ARG A 384 -5.71 27.72 0.18
N ARG A 385 -6.44 26.67 0.54
CA ARG A 385 -7.09 26.58 1.86
C ARG A 385 -6.08 26.44 2.99
N LEU A 386 -5.07 25.58 2.81
CA LEU A 386 -4.03 25.37 3.80
C LEU A 386 -3.19 26.63 4.08
N ALA A 387 -3.09 27.56 3.09
CA ALA A 387 -2.36 28.81 3.27
C ALA A 387 -2.91 29.68 4.41
N ALA A 388 -4.18 29.52 4.80
CA ALA A 388 -4.76 30.20 5.97
C ALA A 388 -4.12 29.80 7.32
N LEU A 389 -3.31 28.72 7.35
CA LEU A 389 -2.57 28.33 8.56
C LEU A 389 -1.43 29.29 8.88
N ARG A 390 -0.87 30.03 7.89
CA ARG A 390 0.17 31.05 8.10
C ARG A 390 -0.29 32.20 8.97
N ASP A 391 -1.53 32.61 8.82
CA ASP A 391 -2.07 33.82 9.47
C ASP A 391 -2.50 33.54 10.90
N ALA A 392 -2.34 32.32 11.37
CA ALA A 392 -2.82 31.87 12.67
C ALA A 392 -1.68 31.65 13.69
N THR A 393 -0.44 31.84 13.25
CA THR A 393 0.80 31.87 14.06
C THR A 393 1.28 33.30 14.21
#